data_739c4cd675d6e448839a3b355abb3dde
#
_entry.id   739c4cd675d6e448839a3b355abb3dde
#
_cell.length_a   1.000
_cell.length_b   1.000
_cell.length_c   1.000
_cell.angle_alpha   90.00
_cell.angle_beta   90.00
_cell.angle_gamma   90.00
#
_symmetry.space_group_name_H-M   'P 1'
#
loop_
_entity.id
_entity.type
_entity.pdbx_description
1 polymer ?
#
loop_
_entity_poly.entity_id
_entity_poly.type
_entity_poly.pdbx_seq_one_letter_code
_entity_poly.pdbx_strand_id
1 'polypeptide(L)'
;MIHLVTGGSGSGKSAYAEQCILDFGGTRRVYIATMQPFGAEGQARIARHRKMRAAKKFSTIECYTNLKEVELEPGSDVLLECMSNLTANEIFDPSGAGKARAEEEILAGVSRLAHQARNLVLVTN
;
A
#
# COMPACT_ATOMS: atom_id res chain seq x y z
N MET A 1 0.88 -14.98 -4.48
CA MET A 1 2.33 -14.80 -4.21
C MET A 1 2.56 -13.46 -3.54
N ILE A 2 3.47 -13.41 -2.57
CA ILE A 2 3.79 -12.19 -1.85
C ILE A 2 5.24 -11.81 -2.17
N HIS A 3 5.47 -10.56 -2.58
CA HIS A 3 6.79 -10.00 -2.81
C HIS A 3 7.01 -8.85 -1.83
N LEU A 4 8.16 -8.84 -1.18
CA LEU A 4 8.56 -7.74 -0.31
C LEU A 4 9.68 -6.95 -1.00
N VAL A 5 9.46 -5.65 -1.21
CA VAL A 5 10.43 -4.75 -1.82
C VAL A 5 10.92 -3.78 -0.75
N THR A 6 12.21 -3.77 -0.51
CA THR A 6 12.82 -2.92 0.52
C THR A 6 13.96 -2.10 -0.08
N GLY A 7 14.21 -0.94 0.49
CA GLY A 7 15.27 -0.04 0.04
C GLY A 7 15.14 1.31 0.71
N GLY A 8 16.19 2.11 0.64
CA GLY A 8 16.21 3.45 1.18
C GLY A 8 15.42 4.44 0.30
N SER A 9 15.22 5.63 0.84
CA SER A 9 14.61 6.73 0.10
C SER A 9 15.45 7.03 -1.15
N GLY A 10 14.77 7.20 -2.30
CA GLY A 10 15.44 7.50 -3.56
C GLY A 10 16.15 6.31 -4.21
N SER A 11 15.95 5.09 -3.74
CA SER A 11 16.59 3.90 -4.31
C SER A 11 15.90 3.36 -5.57
N GLY A 12 14.75 3.93 -5.95
CA GLY A 12 13.97 3.43 -7.08
C GLY A 12 13.04 2.27 -6.75
N LYS A 13 12.83 1.98 -5.46
CA LYS A 13 11.99 0.85 -5.04
C LYS A 13 10.54 0.98 -5.49
N SER A 14 9.99 2.19 -5.52
CA SER A 14 8.60 2.41 -5.96
C SER A 14 8.43 2.03 -7.44
N ALA A 15 9.34 2.47 -8.29
CA ALA A 15 9.31 2.14 -9.71
C ALA A 15 9.48 0.64 -9.93
N TYR A 16 10.38 0.02 -9.18
CA TYR A 16 10.60 -1.42 -9.24
C TYR A 16 9.34 -2.19 -8.83
N ALA A 17 8.69 -1.77 -7.73
CA ALA A 17 7.49 -2.42 -7.23
C ALA A 17 6.32 -2.30 -8.22
N GLU A 18 6.14 -1.12 -8.83
CA GLU A 18 5.14 -0.93 -9.89
C GLU A 18 5.41 -1.85 -11.08
N GLN A 19 6.68 -1.98 -11.48
CA GLN A 19 7.05 -2.85 -12.59
C GLN A 19 6.74 -4.32 -12.27
N CYS A 20 6.93 -4.76 -11.03
CA CYS A 20 6.54 -6.10 -10.61
C CYS A 20 5.04 -6.35 -10.86
N ILE A 21 4.21 -5.38 -10.49
CA ILE A 21 2.76 -5.48 -10.71
C ILE A 21 2.44 -5.55 -12.22
N LEU A 22 3.07 -4.68 -13.01
CA LEU A 22 2.85 -4.67 -14.47
C LEU A 22 3.27 -6.00 -15.10
N ASP A 23 4.36 -6.58 -14.64
CA ASP A 23 4.90 -7.83 -15.18
C ASP A 23 4.00 -9.03 -14.91
N PHE A 24 3.14 -8.98 -13.89
CA PHE A 24 2.16 -10.04 -13.65
C PHE A 24 1.09 -10.13 -14.76
N GLY A 25 0.92 -9.07 -15.55
CA GLY A 25 0.01 -9.06 -16.69
C GLY A 25 -1.47 -9.14 -16.33
N GLY A 26 -1.84 -8.85 -15.10
CA GLY A 26 -3.23 -8.86 -14.67
C GLY A 26 -4.02 -7.65 -15.16
N THR A 27 -5.34 -7.72 -15.02
CA THR A 27 -6.25 -6.67 -15.46
C THR A 27 -6.74 -5.78 -14.33
N ARG A 28 -6.59 -6.22 -13.07
CA ARG A 28 -7.00 -5.46 -11.89
C ARG A 28 -5.77 -5.11 -11.08
N ARG A 29 -5.34 -3.86 -11.18
CA ARG A 29 -4.17 -3.33 -10.48
C ARG A 29 -4.65 -2.36 -9.42
N VAL A 30 -4.33 -2.66 -8.15
CA VAL A 30 -4.77 -1.87 -7.00
C VAL A 30 -3.54 -1.34 -6.28
N TYR A 31 -3.54 -0.03 -6.02
CA TYR A 31 -2.52 0.62 -5.20
C TYR A 31 -3.14 0.99 -3.87
N ILE A 32 -2.57 0.48 -2.78
CA ILE A 32 -2.99 0.87 -1.44
C ILE A 32 -2.01 1.92 -0.92
N ALA A 33 -2.53 3.13 -0.73
CA ALA A 33 -1.75 4.28 -0.27
C ALA A 33 -1.92 4.43 1.23
N THR A 34 -0.80 4.40 1.96
CA THR A 34 -0.79 4.50 3.42
C THR A 34 -0.31 5.85 3.93
N MET A 35 0.23 6.72 3.06
CA MET A 35 0.73 8.03 3.47
C MET A 35 -0.41 9.01 3.63
N GLN A 36 -0.54 9.59 4.85
CA GLN A 36 -1.55 10.60 5.13
C GLN A 36 -1.18 11.93 4.45
N PRO A 37 -2.17 12.64 3.85
CA PRO A 37 -1.91 13.91 3.15
C PRO A 37 -1.85 15.08 4.15
N PHE A 38 -0.67 15.37 4.67
CA PHE A 38 -0.47 16.51 5.56
C PHE A 38 -0.11 17.76 4.76
N GLY A 39 -0.91 18.82 4.92
CA GLY A 39 -0.68 20.12 4.31
C GLY A 39 -0.94 20.14 2.80
N ALA A 40 -0.92 21.36 2.22
CA ALA A 40 -1.21 21.55 0.80
C ALA A 40 -0.16 20.89 -0.10
N GLU A 41 1.11 20.97 0.29
CA GLU A 41 2.21 20.36 -0.48
C GLU A 41 2.10 18.83 -0.49
N GLY A 42 1.79 18.23 0.65
CA GLY A 42 1.58 16.80 0.75
C GLY A 42 0.41 16.34 -0.10
N GLN A 43 -0.69 17.09 -0.07
CA GLN A 43 -1.88 16.80 -0.88
C GLN A 43 -1.57 16.90 -2.38
N ALA A 44 -0.80 17.91 -2.79
CA ALA A 44 -0.42 18.08 -4.19
C ALA A 44 0.46 16.92 -4.68
N ARG A 45 1.39 16.46 -3.84
CA ARG A 45 2.26 15.32 -4.16
C ARG A 45 1.46 14.03 -4.33
N ILE A 46 0.52 13.78 -3.42
CA ILE A 46 -0.36 12.62 -3.49
C ILE A 46 -1.20 12.66 -4.75
N ALA A 47 -1.76 13.82 -5.10
CA ALA A 47 -2.57 13.98 -6.30
C ALA A 47 -1.75 13.67 -7.57
N ARG A 48 -0.51 14.16 -7.65
CA ARG A 48 0.38 13.86 -8.79
C ARG A 48 0.67 12.37 -8.91
N HIS A 49 1.00 11.72 -7.80
CA HIS A 49 1.29 10.28 -7.79
C HIS A 49 0.07 9.45 -8.18
N ARG A 50 -1.11 9.84 -7.69
CA ARG A 50 -2.36 9.17 -8.04
C ARG A 50 -2.64 9.27 -9.54
N LYS A 51 -2.42 10.45 -10.12
CA LYS A 51 -2.61 10.69 -11.55
C LYS A 51 -1.67 9.84 -12.39
N MET A 52 -0.40 9.75 -11.97
CA MET A 52 0.59 8.92 -12.67
C MET A 52 0.23 7.44 -12.63
N ARG A 53 -0.26 6.96 -11.49
CA ARG A 53 -0.70 5.57 -11.35
C ARG A 53 -1.96 5.28 -12.16
N ALA A 54 -2.89 6.22 -12.21
CA ALA A 54 -4.10 6.07 -13.02
C ALA A 54 -3.77 5.89 -14.50
N ALA A 55 -2.72 6.58 -15.00
CA ALA A 55 -2.24 6.41 -16.36
C ALA A 55 -1.74 4.98 -16.62
N LYS A 56 -1.28 4.27 -15.58
CA LYS A 56 -0.87 2.85 -15.65
C LYS A 56 -2.00 1.89 -15.29
N LYS A 57 -3.23 2.39 -15.24
CA LYS A 57 -4.45 1.63 -14.94
C LYS A 57 -4.49 1.03 -13.53
N PHE A 58 -3.89 1.71 -12.56
CA PHE A 58 -4.07 1.40 -11.15
C PHE A 58 -5.32 2.10 -10.62
N SER A 59 -6.12 1.39 -9.84
CA SER A 59 -7.08 2.03 -8.95
C SER A 59 -6.42 2.22 -7.58
N THR A 60 -6.79 3.29 -6.87
CA THR A 60 -6.16 3.63 -5.59
C THR A 60 -7.16 3.44 -4.45
N ILE A 61 -6.71 2.74 -3.40
CA ILE A 61 -7.41 2.66 -2.12
C ILE A 61 -6.54 3.38 -1.11
N GLU A 62 -7.08 4.39 -0.44
CA GLU A 62 -6.40 5.05 0.66
C GLU A 62 -6.70 4.30 1.95
N CYS A 63 -5.67 3.79 2.62
CA CYS A 63 -5.82 3.03 3.85
C CYS A 63 -4.71 3.42 4.80
N TYR A 64 -5.05 4.24 5.79
CA TYR A 64 -4.08 4.75 6.76
C TYR A 64 -3.99 3.86 7.99
N THR A 65 -5.08 3.22 8.35
CA THR A 65 -5.19 2.27 9.45
C THR A 65 -6.22 1.20 9.07
N ASN A 66 -6.34 0.16 9.90
CA ASN A 66 -7.33 -0.91 9.70
C ASN A 66 -7.22 -1.61 8.34
N LEU A 67 -6.00 -2.00 7.98
CA LEU A 67 -5.74 -2.69 6.72
C LEU A 67 -6.65 -3.93 6.54
N LYS A 68 -7.01 -4.60 7.62
CA LYS A 68 -7.88 -5.78 7.58
C LYS A 68 -9.30 -5.51 7.07
N GLU A 69 -9.71 -4.24 7.02
CA GLU A 69 -11.03 -3.85 6.51
C GLU A 69 -11.07 -3.69 4.99
N VAL A 70 -9.92 -3.74 4.32
CA VAL A 70 -9.85 -3.56 2.87
C VAL A 70 -10.48 -4.76 2.16
N GLU A 71 -11.40 -4.47 1.24
CA GLU A 71 -12.05 -5.46 0.38
C GLU A 71 -11.50 -5.36 -1.03
N LEU A 72 -11.16 -6.48 -1.64
CA LEU A 72 -10.60 -6.54 -2.97
C LEU A 72 -11.49 -7.35 -3.91
N GLU A 73 -11.52 -6.95 -5.19
CA GLU A 73 -12.13 -7.75 -6.24
C GLU A 73 -11.27 -8.99 -6.53
N PRO A 74 -11.87 -10.14 -6.88
CA PRO A 74 -11.09 -11.32 -7.25
C PRO A 74 -10.15 -11.03 -8.42
N GLY A 75 -8.94 -11.58 -8.36
CA GLY A 75 -7.94 -11.40 -9.41
C GLY A 75 -7.16 -10.09 -9.31
N SER A 76 -7.24 -9.38 -8.18
CA SER A 76 -6.48 -8.14 -7.99
C SER A 76 -5.01 -8.39 -7.75
N ASP A 77 -4.16 -7.64 -8.46
CA ASP A 77 -2.74 -7.53 -8.17
C ASP A 77 -2.53 -6.25 -7.37
N VAL A 78 -2.01 -6.37 -6.17
CA VAL A 78 -2.03 -5.30 -5.16
C VAL A 78 -0.62 -4.84 -4.83
N LEU A 79 -0.42 -3.53 -4.87
CA LEU A 79 0.80 -2.87 -4.42
C LEU A 79 0.47 -2.03 -3.21
N LEU A 80 1.09 -2.32 -2.07
CA LEU A 80 0.95 -1.52 -0.85
C LEU A 80 2.22 -0.69 -0.64
N GLU A 81 2.07 0.60 -0.59
CA GLU A 81 3.18 1.53 -0.34
C GLU A 81 2.78 2.55 0.72
N CYS A 82 3.39 2.57 1.88
CA CYS A 82 4.44 1.63 2.32
C CYS A 82 4.12 1.11 3.72
N MET A 83 4.75 0.01 4.09
CA MET A 83 4.55 -0.61 5.40
C MET A 83 5.01 0.27 6.55
N SER A 84 6.06 1.08 6.33
CA SER A 84 6.56 2.00 7.35
C SER A 84 5.53 3.04 7.75
N ASN A 85 4.86 3.64 6.76
CA ASN A 85 3.79 4.61 7.03
C ASN A 85 2.61 3.95 7.73
N LEU A 86 2.22 2.75 7.29
CA LEU A 86 1.14 2.02 7.93
C LEU A 86 1.45 1.74 9.39
N THR A 87 2.67 1.30 9.68
CA THR A 87 3.11 1.02 11.05
C THR A 87 3.05 2.28 11.91
N ALA A 88 3.57 3.40 11.40
CA ALA A 88 3.52 4.67 12.13
C ALA A 88 2.08 5.13 12.37
N ASN A 89 1.22 4.99 11.37
CA ASN A 89 -0.19 5.34 11.53
C ASN A 89 -0.88 4.49 12.59
N GLU A 90 -0.64 3.18 12.60
CA GLU A 90 -1.26 2.29 13.60
C GLU A 90 -0.78 2.60 15.02
N ILE A 91 0.47 3.01 15.17
CA ILE A 91 1.03 3.32 16.49
C ILE A 91 0.56 4.69 17.00
N PHE A 92 0.58 5.71 16.13
CA PHE A 92 0.49 7.11 16.56
C PHE A 92 -0.82 7.80 16.21
N ASP A 93 -1.57 7.32 15.22
CA ASP A 93 -2.84 7.94 14.84
C ASP A 93 -3.92 7.59 15.88
N PRO A 94 -4.80 8.55 16.26
CA PRO A 94 -5.90 8.24 17.19
C PRO A 94 -6.80 7.10 16.74
N SER A 95 -6.92 6.89 15.42
CA SER A 95 -7.73 5.77 14.88
C SER A 95 -6.95 4.49 14.72
N GLY A 96 -5.66 4.49 15.07
CA GLY A 96 -4.81 3.30 15.01
C GLY A 96 -4.98 2.36 16.19
N ALA A 97 -4.35 1.20 16.08
CA ALA A 97 -4.44 0.15 17.12
C ALA A 97 -3.62 0.46 18.38
N GLY A 98 -2.67 1.40 18.28
CA GLY A 98 -1.73 1.70 19.36
C GLY A 98 -0.53 0.78 19.35
N LYS A 99 0.51 1.21 20.07
CA LYS A 99 1.80 0.51 20.08
C LYS A 99 1.70 -0.96 20.47
N ALA A 100 0.84 -1.28 21.44
CA ALA A 100 0.72 -2.63 21.97
C ALA A 100 0.09 -3.61 20.97
N ARG A 101 -0.77 -3.14 20.05
CA ARG A 101 -1.51 -3.98 19.14
C ARG A 101 -1.21 -3.77 17.67
N ALA A 102 -0.35 -2.80 17.33
CA ALA A 102 -0.09 -2.44 15.94
C ALA A 102 0.44 -3.63 15.12
N GLU A 103 1.40 -4.37 15.66
CA GLU A 103 1.96 -5.53 14.97
C GLU A 103 0.90 -6.58 14.66
N GLU A 104 0.09 -6.93 15.65
CA GLU A 104 -0.98 -7.93 15.49
C GLU A 104 -1.99 -7.51 14.41
N GLU A 105 -2.42 -6.26 14.45
CA GLU A 105 -3.41 -5.73 13.51
C GLU A 105 -2.85 -5.64 12.08
N ILE A 106 -1.58 -5.24 11.94
CA ILE A 106 -0.92 -5.16 10.64
C ILE A 106 -0.77 -6.55 10.04
N LEU A 107 -0.30 -7.51 10.82
CA LEU A 107 -0.12 -8.88 10.34
C LEU A 107 -1.46 -9.51 9.93
N ALA A 108 -2.52 -9.26 10.69
CA ALA A 108 -3.86 -9.71 10.33
C ALA A 108 -4.32 -9.09 9.00
N GLY A 109 -4.04 -7.80 8.81
CA GLY A 109 -4.39 -7.09 7.58
C GLY A 109 -3.63 -7.63 6.37
N VAL A 110 -2.32 -7.81 6.51
CA VAL A 110 -1.49 -8.36 5.43
C VAL A 110 -1.92 -9.77 5.06
N SER A 111 -2.20 -10.60 6.05
CA SER A 111 -2.69 -11.96 5.83
C SER A 111 -4.00 -11.96 5.05
N ARG A 112 -4.93 -11.09 5.42
CA ARG A 112 -6.21 -10.99 4.74
C ARG A 112 -6.06 -10.49 3.30
N LEU A 113 -5.17 -9.50 3.07
CA LEU A 113 -4.87 -9.05 1.71
C LEU A 113 -4.28 -10.18 0.87
N ALA A 114 -3.35 -10.93 1.43
CA ALA A 114 -2.70 -12.03 0.72
C ALA A 114 -3.69 -13.12 0.31
N HIS A 115 -4.72 -13.36 1.12
CA HIS A 115 -5.78 -14.32 0.79
C HIS A 115 -6.71 -13.81 -0.31
N GLN A 116 -6.95 -12.50 -0.36
CA GLN A 116 -7.84 -11.90 -1.35
C GLN A 116 -7.15 -11.64 -2.69
N ALA A 117 -5.87 -11.24 -2.65
CA ALA A 117 -5.14 -10.81 -3.84
C ALA A 117 -4.64 -12.00 -4.66
N ARG A 118 -4.58 -11.81 -5.98
CA ARG A 118 -3.87 -12.75 -6.85
C ARG A 118 -2.37 -12.67 -6.59
N ASN A 119 -1.83 -11.45 -6.53
CA ASN A 119 -0.44 -11.17 -6.15
C ASN A 119 -0.41 -9.95 -5.25
N LEU A 120 0.52 -9.93 -4.30
CA LEU A 120 0.68 -8.84 -3.34
C LEU A 120 2.14 -8.40 -3.30
N VAL A 121 2.39 -7.13 -3.57
CA VAL A 121 3.71 -6.51 -3.44
C VAL A 121 3.67 -5.52 -2.30
N LEU A 122 4.54 -5.71 -1.32
CA LEU A 122 4.65 -4.84 -0.15
C LEU A 122 5.95 -4.05 -0.25
N VAL A 123 5.85 -2.72 -0.13
CA VAL A 123 7.02 -1.84 -0.11
C VAL A 123 7.28 -1.40 1.32
N THR A 124 8.54 -1.47 1.74
CA THR A 124 8.97 -0.97 3.05
C THR A 124 10.32 -0.26 2.92
N ASN A 125 10.55 0.67 3.81
CA ASN A 125 11.83 1.39 3.88
C ASN A 125 12.84 0.65 4.73
#